data_bc21b0e05e77b9f33fb7d8479c23bad7
#
_entry.id   bc21b0e05e77b9f33fb7d8479c23bad7
#
_cell.length_a   1.000
_cell.length_b   1.000
_cell.length_c   1.000
_cell.angle_alpha   90.00
_cell.angle_beta   90.00
_cell.angle_gamma   90.00
#
_symmetry.space_group_name_H-M   'P 1'
#
loop_
_entity.id
_entity.type
_entity.pdbx_description
1 polymer ?
#
loop_
_entity_poly.entity_id
_entity_poly.type
_entity_poly.pdbx_seq_one_letter_code
_entity_poly.pdbx_strand_id
1 'polypeptide(L)'
;DAGMLAASACLASGEANFCLVPEVPFALEGEDGLFASLRARLARRSHAVVVVAEGCGARLVHPGAERDPSGNLRYASATLDIGAHLRDAIVRHFAEIGVPVTLKYIDPSYTIRAAVANSTDAIRCGELARHAAHAAMAGRTDVLVGRVRGQWVHLPLALAASSERRVDAELWAAVREITGA
;
A
#
# COMPACT_ATOMS: atom_id res chain seq x y z
N ASP A 1 4.07 5.01 3.67
CA ASP A 1 3.97 4.51 2.30
C ASP A 1 3.68 2.99 2.34
N ALA A 2 2.45 2.57 2.16
CA ALA A 2 2.00 1.20 2.36
C ALA A 2 2.12 0.31 1.09
N GLY A 3 3.09 0.57 0.20
CA GLY A 3 3.24 -0.15 -1.06
C GLY A 3 3.40 -1.67 -0.90
N MET A 4 4.29 -2.10 0.00
CA MET A 4 4.45 -3.53 0.32
C MET A 4 3.15 -4.19 0.82
N LEU A 5 2.35 -3.47 1.62
CA LEU A 5 1.10 -4.01 2.15
C LEU A 5 0.08 -4.19 1.02
N ALA A 6 -0.07 -3.19 0.15
CA ALA A 6 -0.94 -3.26 -1.01
C ALA A 6 -0.53 -4.37 -1.98
N ALA A 7 0.76 -4.49 -2.31
CA ALA A 7 1.30 -5.54 -3.16
C ALA A 7 1.05 -6.94 -2.57
N SER A 8 1.31 -7.12 -1.27
CA SER A 8 1.05 -8.38 -0.57
C SER A 8 -0.44 -8.73 -0.53
N ALA A 9 -1.31 -7.74 -0.34
CA ALA A 9 -2.76 -7.95 -0.35
C ALA A 9 -3.26 -8.36 -1.75
N CYS A 10 -2.71 -7.78 -2.82
CA CYS A 10 -3.01 -8.19 -4.19
C CYS A 10 -2.65 -9.66 -4.42
N LEU A 11 -1.44 -10.09 -4.03
CA LEU A 11 -1.03 -11.49 -4.17
C LEU A 11 -1.89 -12.43 -3.33
N ALA A 12 -2.18 -12.05 -2.10
CA ALA A 12 -2.95 -12.89 -1.19
C ALA A 12 -4.41 -13.08 -1.65
N SER A 13 -5.01 -12.04 -2.24
CA SER A 13 -6.39 -12.11 -2.72
C SER A 13 -6.51 -12.84 -4.06
N GLY A 14 -5.53 -12.68 -4.94
CA GLY A 14 -5.58 -13.18 -6.33
C GLY A 14 -6.67 -12.55 -7.21
N GLU A 15 -7.41 -11.57 -6.68
CA GLU A 15 -8.55 -10.96 -7.38
C GLU A 15 -8.29 -9.51 -7.82
N ALA A 16 -7.22 -8.90 -7.34
CA ALA A 16 -6.83 -7.56 -7.75
C ALA A 16 -6.44 -7.54 -9.23
N ASN A 17 -6.92 -6.53 -9.95
CA ASN A 17 -6.62 -6.35 -11.37
C ASN A 17 -5.65 -5.19 -11.62
N PHE A 18 -5.57 -4.28 -10.67
CA PHE A 18 -4.65 -3.16 -10.66
C PHE A 18 -4.11 -2.97 -9.23
N CYS A 19 -2.81 -2.77 -9.13
CA CYS A 19 -2.13 -2.47 -7.88
C CYS A 19 -1.36 -1.16 -8.04
N LEU A 20 -1.76 -0.14 -7.30
CA LEU A 20 -1.12 1.17 -7.34
C LEU A 20 -0.29 1.34 -6.07
N VAL A 21 1.02 1.53 -6.24
CA VAL A 21 1.98 1.67 -5.14
C VAL A 21 2.82 2.94 -5.31
N PRO A 22 3.25 3.60 -4.23
CA PRO A 22 4.00 4.86 -4.32
C PRO A 22 5.35 4.72 -5.01
N GLU A 23 5.92 3.51 -5.02
CA GLU A 23 7.21 3.21 -5.63
C GLU A 23 7.17 3.18 -7.16
N VAL A 24 5.98 2.93 -7.74
CA VAL A 24 5.79 2.82 -9.19
C VAL A 24 4.92 3.97 -9.67
N PRO A 25 5.49 4.93 -10.42
CA PRO A 25 4.71 6.01 -11.00
C PRO A 25 3.65 5.48 -11.97
N PHE A 26 2.47 6.07 -11.93
CA PHE A 26 1.40 5.83 -12.90
C PHE A 26 0.76 7.14 -13.35
N ALA A 27 0.19 7.13 -14.54
CA ALA A 27 -0.62 8.23 -15.07
C ALA A 27 -2.10 7.85 -15.04
N LEU A 28 -2.99 8.82 -14.88
CA LEU A 28 -4.43 8.60 -15.02
C LEU A 28 -4.84 8.54 -16.48
N GLU A 29 -4.30 9.46 -17.27
CA GLU A 29 -4.62 9.68 -18.68
C GLU A 29 -3.50 9.15 -19.60
N GLY A 30 -3.78 9.11 -20.90
CA GLY A 30 -2.85 8.61 -21.91
C GLY A 30 -3.12 7.16 -22.32
N GLU A 31 -2.42 6.69 -23.35
CA GLU A 31 -2.61 5.33 -23.89
C GLU A 31 -2.26 4.23 -22.87
N ASP A 32 -1.23 4.46 -22.06
CA ASP A 32 -0.79 3.55 -20.98
C ASP A 32 -1.35 3.98 -19.61
N GLY A 33 -2.30 4.91 -19.57
CA GLY A 33 -2.89 5.41 -18.35
C GLY A 33 -3.89 4.45 -17.70
N LEU A 34 -4.17 4.70 -16.42
CA LEU A 34 -5.12 3.89 -15.65
C LEU A 34 -6.50 3.84 -16.31
N PHE A 35 -6.98 4.95 -16.86
CA PHE A 35 -8.31 5.01 -17.49
C PHE A 35 -8.39 4.15 -18.75
N ALA A 36 -7.35 4.15 -19.59
CA ALA A 36 -7.28 3.31 -20.77
C ALA A 36 -7.26 1.83 -20.40
N SER A 37 -6.44 1.47 -19.42
CA SER A 37 -6.33 0.12 -18.89
C SER A 37 -7.64 -0.37 -18.27
N LEU A 38 -8.31 0.47 -17.46
CA LEU A 38 -9.61 0.17 -16.88
C LEU A 38 -10.67 -0.04 -17.97
N ARG A 39 -10.72 0.82 -18.98
CA ARG A 39 -11.66 0.68 -20.11
C ARG A 39 -11.44 -0.64 -20.84
N ALA A 40 -10.20 -0.98 -21.15
CA ALA A 40 -9.85 -2.24 -21.81
C ALA A 40 -10.24 -3.46 -20.96
N ARG A 41 -10.03 -3.39 -19.65
CA ARG A 41 -10.43 -4.44 -18.71
C ARG A 41 -11.95 -4.61 -18.65
N LEU A 42 -12.69 -3.51 -18.46
CA LEU A 42 -14.14 -3.52 -18.36
C LEU A 42 -14.81 -4.04 -19.63
N ALA A 43 -14.27 -3.71 -20.80
CA ALA A 43 -14.76 -4.24 -22.08
C ALA A 43 -14.61 -5.76 -22.18
N ARG A 44 -13.58 -6.35 -21.57
CA ARG A 44 -13.33 -7.81 -21.62
C ARG A 44 -14.01 -8.60 -20.50
N ARG A 45 -14.13 -8.01 -19.30
CA ARG A 45 -14.47 -8.74 -18.07
C ARG A 45 -15.61 -8.13 -17.26
N SER A 46 -16.13 -6.96 -17.64
CA SER A 46 -17.23 -6.25 -16.99
C SER A 46 -17.01 -5.87 -15.53
N HIS A 47 -15.82 -6.11 -14.97
CA HIS A 47 -15.46 -5.72 -13.62
C HIS A 47 -13.94 -5.47 -13.50
N ALA A 48 -13.56 -4.65 -12.53
CA ALA A 48 -12.19 -4.40 -12.16
C ALA A 48 -12.06 -4.15 -10.65
N VAL A 49 -10.99 -4.68 -10.05
CA VAL A 49 -10.62 -4.42 -8.67
C VAL A 49 -9.30 -3.66 -8.68
N VAL A 50 -9.30 -2.46 -8.09
CA VAL A 50 -8.12 -1.60 -7.95
C VAL A 50 -7.74 -1.55 -6.49
N VAL A 51 -6.52 -1.97 -6.18
CA VAL A 51 -5.92 -1.80 -4.85
C VAL A 51 -4.96 -0.63 -4.92
N VAL A 52 -5.13 0.32 -4.01
CA VAL A 52 -4.28 1.52 -3.94
C VAL A 52 -3.66 1.63 -2.56
N ALA A 53 -2.34 1.84 -2.52
CA ALA A 53 -1.62 2.08 -1.28
C ALA A 53 -1.83 3.53 -0.80
N GLU A 54 -1.91 3.71 0.53
CA GLU A 54 -1.83 5.02 1.14
C GLU A 54 -0.53 5.72 0.69
N GLY A 55 -0.57 6.96 0.35
CA GLY A 55 0.57 7.71 -0.20
C GLY A 55 0.83 7.49 -1.69
N CYS A 56 0.12 6.55 -2.33
CA CYS A 56 0.14 6.40 -3.78
C CYS A 56 -0.47 7.64 -4.44
N GLY A 57 0.16 8.11 -5.50
CA GLY A 57 -0.35 9.26 -6.23
C GLY A 57 -0.18 10.60 -5.52
N ALA A 58 0.61 10.68 -4.46
CA ALA A 58 0.89 11.93 -3.76
C ALA A 58 1.34 13.06 -4.70
N ARG A 59 2.07 12.71 -5.77
CA ARG A 59 2.46 13.65 -6.82
C ARG A 59 1.31 14.09 -7.73
N LEU A 60 0.26 13.27 -7.84
CA LEU A 60 -0.92 13.59 -8.65
C LEU A 60 -1.79 14.66 -7.99
N VAL A 61 -1.81 14.66 -6.66
CA VAL A 61 -2.73 15.49 -5.90
C VAL A 61 -2.03 16.67 -5.25
N HIS A 62 -0.74 16.53 -4.87
CA HIS A 62 0.07 17.62 -4.32
C HIS A 62 1.46 17.68 -4.98
N PRO A 63 1.57 18.22 -6.19
CA PRO A 63 2.88 18.50 -6.77
C PRO A 63 3.61 19.51 -5.86
N GLY A 64 4.64 19.08 -5.14
CA GLY A 64 5.42 19.93 -4.26
C GLY A 64 5.19 19.75 -2.75
N ALA A 65 4.54 18.67 -2.32
CA ALA A 65 4.41 18.37 -0.89
C ALA A 65 5.79 18.24 -0.21
N GLU A 66 6.00 19.00 0.87
CA GLU A 66 7.21 18.94 1.70
C GLU A 66 7.22 17.67 2.55
N ARG A 67 8.42 17.20 2.88
CA ARG A 67 8.58 16.10 3.83
C ARG A 67 8.80 16.66 5.25
N ASP A 68 8.26 15.97 6.25
CA ASP A 68 8.58 16.25 7.64
C ASP A 68 10.00 15.76 8.00
N PRO A 69 10.56 16.13 9.18
CA PRO A 69 11.87 15.65 9.61
C PRO A 69 11.99 14.13 9.72
N SER A 70 10.88 13.40 9.78
CA SER A 70 10.82 11.93 9.80
C SER A 70 10.72 11.33 8.39
N GLY A 71 10.77 12.16 7.33
CA GLY A 71 10.71 11.73 5.93
C GLY A 71 9.31 11.49 5.38
N ASN A 72 8.24 11.65 6.19
CA ASN A 72 6.88 11.51 5.73
C ASN A 72 6.44 12.75 4.95
N LEU A 73 5.61 12.55 3.91
CA LEU A 73 5.02 13.66 3.18
C LEU A 73 4.11 14.48 4.12
N ARG A 74 4.41 15.76 4.27
CA ARG A 74 3.52 16.71 4.93
C ARG A 74 2.39 17.06 3.98
N TYR A 75 1.24 16.51 4.26
CA TYR A 75 0.02 16.93 3.59
C TYR A 75 -0.51 18.18 4.29
N ALA A 76 -0.61 19.29 3.56
CA ALA A 76 -1.23 20.48 4.10
C ALA A 76 -2.69 20.17 4.48
N SER A 77 -2.92 19.99 5.76
CA SER A 77 -4.18 20.04 6.53
C SER A 77 -5.43 19.29 6.07
N ALA A 78 -5.37 18.43 5.08
CA ALA A 78 -6.44 17.45 4.84
C ALA A 78 -5.77 16.16 4.43
N THR A 79 -6.00 15.10 5.19
CA THR A 79 -5.61 13.73 4.82
C THR A 79 -6.08 13.48 3.40
N LEU A 80 -5.10 13.45 2.48
CA LEU A 80 -5.38 13.20 1.10
C LEU A 80 -5.86 11.76 0.96
N ASP A 81 -7.15 11.59 0.87
CA ASP A 81 -7.75 10.31 0.53
C ASP A 81 -7.56 10.07 -0.98
N ILE A 82 -6.43 9.43 -1.32
CA ILE A 82 -6.12 9.06 -2.71
C ILE A 82 -7.21 8.15 -3.28
N GLY A 83 -7.84 7.31 -2.46
CA GLY A 83 -8.93 6.46 -2.90
C GLY A 83 -10.17 7.25 -3.31
N ALA A 84 -10.56 8.24 -2.51
CA ALA A 84 -11.65 9.15 -2.87
C ALA A 84 -11.32 9.96 -4.14
N HIS A 85 -10.08 10.47 -4.25
CA HIS A 85 -9.64 11.17 -5.46
C HIS A 85 -9.72 10.31 -6.71
N LEU A 86 -9.22 9.08 -6.65
CA LEU A 86 -9.29 8.14 -7.77
C LEU A 86 -10.73 7.75 -8.11
N ARG A 87 -11.57 7.52 -7.10
CA ARG A 87 -13.01 7.26 -7.29
C ARG A 87 -13.65 8.37 -8.13
N ASP A 88 -13.46 9.62 -7.71
CA ASP A 88 -14.10 10.77 -8.36
C ASP A 88 -13.53 11.00 -9.77
N ALA A 89 -12.24 10.81 -9.97
CA ALA A 89 -11.59 10.90 -11.27
C ALA A 89 -12.07 9.81 -12.24
N ILE A 90 -12.17 8.55 -11.78
CA ILE A 90 -12.67 7.43 -12.58
C ILE A 90 -14.14 7.66 -12.97
N VAL A 91 -15.00 8.01 -12.01
CA VAL A 91 -16.43 8.24 -12.28
C VAL A 91 -16.62 9.35 -13.30
N ARG A 92 -15.89 10.46 -13.16
CA ARG A 92 -15.93 11.58 -14.09
C ARG A 92 -15.51 11.16 -15.49
N HIS A 93 -14.34 10.52 -15.62
CA HIS A 93 -13.82 10.09 -16.92
C HIS A 93 -14.79 9.16 -17.65
N PHE A 94 -15.34 8.16 -16.96
CA PHE A 94 -16.27 7.21 -17.57
C PHE A 94 -17.62 7.85 -17.93
N ALA A 95 -18.07 8.86 -17.18
CA ALA A 95 -19.25 9.66 -17.53
C ALA A 95 -19.02 10.48 -18.80
N GLU A 96 -17.84 11.12 -18.94
CA GLU A 96 -17.45 11.92 -20.11
C GLU A 96 -17.43 11.10 -21.41
N ILE A 97 -17.00 9.85 -21.34
CA ILE A 97 -16.98 8.95 -22.50
C ILE A 97 -18.28 8.15 -22.68
N GLY A 98 -19.30 8.42 -21.87
CA GLY A 98 -20.63 7.80 -21.98
C GLY A 98 -20.68 6.31 -21.61
N VAL A 99 -19.71 5.81 -20.82
CA VAL A 99 -19.65 4.43 -20.35
C VAL A 99 -20.18 4.35 -18.92
N PRO A 100 -21.31 3.66 -18.68
CA PRO A 100 -21.84 3.54 -17.32
C PRO A 100 -20.97 2.64 -16.45
N VAL A 101 -20.57 3.14 -15.28
CA VAL A 101 -19.81 2.38 -14.28
C VAL A 101 -20.44 2.54 -12.90
N THR A 102 -20.45 1.46 -12.12
CA THR A 102 -20.79 1.50 -10.70
C THR A 102 -19.52 1.26 -9.90
N LEU A 103 -19.01 2.29 -9.25
CA LEU A 103 -17.80 2.21 -8.46
C LEU A 103 -18.13 2.19 -6.97
N LYS A 104 -17.55 1.23 -6.24
CA LYS A 104 -17.56 1.17 -4.77
C LYS A 104 -16.16 1.44 -4.27
N TYR A 105 -16.01 2.46 -3.45
CA TYR A 105 -14.79 2.74 -2.71
C TYR A 105 -14.90 2.15 -1.30
N ILE A 106 -13.87 1.42 -0.89
CA ILE A 106 -13.77 0.80 0.42
C ILE A 106 -12.46 1.24 1.05
N ASP A 107 -12.53 1.95 2.17
CA ASP A 107 -11.39 2.20 3.05
C ASP A 107 -11.42 1.18 4.21
N PRO A 108 -10.54 0.16 4.18
CA PRO A 108 -10.55 -0.89 5.18
C PRO A 108 -9.78 -0.52 6.46
N SER A 109 -9.28 0.70 6.60
CA SER A 109 -8.29 1.12 7.60
C SER A 109 -8.63 0.69 9.04
N TYR A 110 -9.80 1.05 9.53
CA TYR A 110 -10.24 0.66 10.88
C TYR A 110 -10.65 -0.81 10.96
N THR A 111 -11.24 -1.34 9.92
CA THR A 111 -11.66 -2.75 9.86
C THR A 111 -10.46 -3.68 9.97
N ILE A 112 -9.38 -3.40 9.25
CA ILE A 112 -8.14 -4.19 9.31
C ILE A 112 -7.50 -4.10 10.70
N ARG A 113 -7.45 -2.89 11.29
CA ARG A 113 -6.85 -2.69 12.62
C ARG A 113 -7.66 -3.34 13.74
N ALA A 114 -8.97 -3.47 13.59
CA ALA A 114 -9.86 -4.12 14.55
C ALA A 114 -10.01 -5.64 14.32
N ALA A 115 -9.51 -6.17 13.22
CA ALA A 115 -9.60 -7.59 12.93
C ALA A 115 -8.77 -8.40 13.92
N VAL A 116 -9.30 -9.57 14.32
CA VAL A 116 -8.55 -10.53 15.13
C VAL A 116 -7.37 -11.07 14.31
N ALA A 117 -6.21 -11.15 14.96
CA ALA A 117 -5.01 -11.71 14.34
C ALA A 117 -5.27 -13.15 13.86
N ASN A 118 -4.86 -13.47 12.63
CA ASN A 118 -4.86 -14.86 12.18
C ASN A 118 -3.79 -15.67 12.93
N SER A 119 -3.79 -17.00 12.76
CA SER A 119 -2.90 -17.88 13.52
C SER A 119 -1.42 -17.55 13.34
N THR A 120 -1.00 -17.19 12.13
CA THR A 120 0.38 -16.80 11.83
C THR A 120 0.77 -15.52 12.51
N ASP A 121 -0.10 -14.51 12.45
CA ASP A 121 0.14 -13.22 13.10
C ASP A 121 0.10 -13.33 14.62
N ALA A 122 -0.80 -14.14 15.18
CA ALA A 122 -0.86 -14.41 16.62
C ALA A 122 0.45 -15.02 17.13
N ILE A 123 1.00 -16.02 16.43
CA ILE A 123 2.28 -16.62 16.77
C ILE A 123 3.41 -15.59 16.69
N ARG A 124 3.48 -14.84 15.61
CA ARG A 124 4.52 -13.80 15.41
C ARG A 124 4.44 -12.70 16.45
N CYS A 125 3.24 -12.23 16.77
CA CYS A 125 3.05 -11.22 17.82
C CYS A 125 3.46 -11.75 19.19
N GLY A 126 3.15 -13.00 19.51
CA GLY A 126 3.59 -13.65 20.73
C GLY A 126 5.12 -13.77 20.82
N GLU A 127 5.78 -14.14 19.73
CA GLU A 127 7.24 -14.18 19.64
C GLU A 127 7.86 -12.79 19.81
N LEU A 128 7.35 -11.78 19.10
CA LEU A 128 7.80 -10.38 19.23
C LEU A 128 7.67 -9.87 20.66
N ALA A 129 6.52 -10.11 21.29
CA ALA A 129 6.26 -9.68 22.67
C ALA A 129 7.25 -10.33 23.66
N ARG A 130 7.51 -11.63 23.51
CA ARG A 130 8.48 -12.34 24.34
C ARG A 130 9.89 -11.79 24.17
N HIS A 131 10.36 -11.60 22.95
CA HIS A 131 11.68 -11.04 22.68
C HIS A 131 11.81 -9.59 23.14
N ALA A 132 10.74 -8.79 23.01
CA ALA A 132 10.72 -7.42 23.54
C ALA A 132 10.81 -7.40 25.08
N ALA A 133 10.08 -8.28 25.75
CA ALA A 133 10.17 -8.41 27.22
C ALA A 133 11.58 -8.82 27.67
N HIS A 134 12.20 -9.79 27.02
CA HIS A 134 13.58 -10.19 27.33
C HIS A 134 14.59 -9.07 27.05
N ALA A 135 14.41 -8.29 25.98
CA ALA A 135 15.26 -7.14 25.71
C ALA A 135 15.15 -6.09 26.82
N ALA A 136 13.93 -5.78 27.25
CA ALA A 136 13.67 -4.83 28.35
C ALA A 136 14.28 -5.33 29.67
N MET A 137 14.08 -6.59 30.02
CA MET A 137 14.67 -7.20 31.23
C MET A 137 16.18 -7.25 31.20
N ALA A 138 16.80 -7.31 30.03
CA ALA A 138 18.24 -7.22 29.83
C ALA A 138 18.77 -5.77 29.82
N GLY A 139 17.92 -4.76 30.10
CA GLY A 139 18.30 -3.35 30.11
C GLY A 139 18.61 -2.78 28.72
N ARG A 140 18.18 -3.43 27.67
CA ARG A 140 18.39 -2.91 26.30
C ARG A 140 17.38 -1.83 26.00
N THR A 141 17.89 -0.65 25.67
CA THR A 141 17.11 0.53 25.28
C THR A 141 17.44 0.91 23.83
N ASP A 142 16.59 1.72 23.24
CA ASP A 142 16.80 2.28 21.89
C ASP A 142 16.97 1.20 20.81
N VAL A 143 16.21 0.10 20.93
CA VAL A 143 16.25 -1.04 20.01
C VAL A 143 14.89 -1.39 19.47
N LEU A 144 14.87 -1.80 18.21
CA LEU A 144 13.76 -2.47 17.55
C LEU A 144 13.98 -3.98 17.62
N VAL A 145 13.02 -4.72 18.13
CA VAL A 145 13.01 -6.17 18.03
C VAL A 145 12.46 -6.55 16.66
N GLY A 146 13.24 -7.31 15.91
CA GLY A 146 12.87 -7.71 14.55
C GLY A 146 13.40 -9.08 14.19
N ARG A 147 13.09 -9.51 12.97
CA ARG A 147 13.56 -10.78 12.42
C ARG A 147 14.29 -10.54 11.10
N VAL A 148 15.56 -10.94 11.04
CA VAL A 148 16.38 -10.84 9.83
C VAL A 148 16.87 -12.23 9.44
N ARG A 149 16.59 -12.65 8.21
CA ARG A 149 16.94 -14.00 7.70
C ARG A 149 16.53 -15.15 8.64
N GLY A 150 15.33 -15.02 9.23
CA GLY A 150 14.81 -16.03 10.14
C GLY A 150 15.31 -15.93 11.60
N GLN A 151 16.30 -15.10 11.90
CA GLN A 151 16.87 -14.91 13.24
C GLN A 151 16.29 -13.69 13.92
N TRP A 152 16.00 -13.80 15.21
CA TRP A 152 15.59 -12.66 16.03
C TRP A 152 16.79 -11.77 16.34
N VAL A 153 16.62 -10.47 16.11
CA VAL A 153 17.68 -9.47 16.28
C VAL A 153 17.16 -8.25 17.01
N HIS A 154 18.08 -7.57 17.67
CA HIS A 154 17.85 -6.23 18.22
C HIS A 154 18.58 -5.22 17.34
N LEU A 155 17.82 -4.40 16.61
CA LEU A 155 18.36 -3.37 15.74
C LEU A 155 18.33 -2.02 16.45
N PRO A 156 19.40 -1.22 16.41
CA PRO A 156 19.33 0.16 16.89
C PRO A 156 18.20 0.93 16.17
N LEU A 157 17.41 1.72 16.92
CA LEU A 157 16.29 2.48 16.34
C LEU A 157 16.76 3.44 15.25
N ALA A 158 17.94 4.06 15.42
CA ALA A 158 18.51 4.94 14.40
C ALA A 158 18.73 4.22 13.06
N LEU A 159 19.20 2.96 13.09
CA LEU A 159 19.37 2.15 11.89
C LEU A 159 18.02 1.74 11.29
N ALA A 160 17.07 1.36 12.12
CA ALA A 160 15.73 0.99 11.68
C ALA A 160 14.99 2.18 11.04
N ALA A 161 15.14 3.38 11.61
CA ALA A 161 14.52 4.60 11.11
C ALA A 161 15.15 5.11 9.79
N SER A 162 16.44 4.83 9.55
CA SER A 162 17.12 5.22 8.31
C SER A 162 16.81 4.31 7.11
N SER A 163 16.20 3.15 7.35
CA SER A 163 15.89 2.19 6.29
C SER A 163 14.47 2.39 5.76
N GLU A 164 14.34 2.77 4.50
CA GLU A 164 13.04 2.74 3.80
C GLU A 164 12.76 1.32 3.30
N ARG A 165 11.65 0.74 3.71
CA ARG A 165 11.12 -0.47 3.08
C ARG A 165 10.37 -0.08 1.82
N ARG A 166 10.85 -0.58 0.69
CA ARG A 166 10.20 -0.43 -0.61
C ARG A 166 9.71 -1.79 -1.10
N VAL A 167 8.77 -1.77 -2.02
CA VAL A 167 8.38 -2.97 -2.77
C VAL A 167 9.61 -3.45 -3.53
N ASP A 168 10.05 -4.68 -3.27
CA ASP A 168 11.17 -5.26 -3.99
C ASP A 168 10.78 -5.71 -5.40
N ALA A 169 11.78 -5.94 -6.25
CA ALA A 169 11.56 -6.26 -7.64
C ALA A 169 10.86 -7.61 -7.86
N GLU A 170 11.12 -8.60 -7.00
CA GLU A 170 10.51 -9.92 -7.08
C GLU A 170 9.02 -9.86 -6.72
N LEU A 171 8.70 -9.20 -5.59
CA LEU A 171 7.31 -8.97 -5.18
C LEU A 171 6.54 -8.22 -6.26
N TRP A 172 7.14 -7.18 -6.84
CA TRP A 172 6.49 -6.41 -7.89
C TRP A 172 6.29 -7.19 -9.18
N ALA A 173 7.26 -8.02 -9.58
CA ALA A 173 7.12 -8.90 -10.74
C ALA A 173 5.93 -9.86 -10.55
N ALA A 174 5.81 -10.49 -9.39
CA ALA A 174 4.70 -11.37 -9.07
C ALA A 174 3.34 -10.64 -9.11
N VAL A 175 3.27 -9.40 -8.59
CA VAL A 175 2.05 -8.58 -8.68
C VAL A 175 1.68 -8.30 -10.14
N ARG A 176 2.64 -7.93 -10.98
CA ARG A 176 2.39 -7.67 -12.41
C ARG A 176 1.87 -8.90 -13.14
N GLU A 177 2.39 -10.08 -12.83
CA GLU A 177 1.94 -11.33 -13.44
C GLU A 177 0.46 -11.61 -13.16
N ILE A 178 -0.02 -11.36 -11.94
CA ILE A 178 -1.42 -11.63 -11.59
C ILE A 178 -2.36 -10.48 -11.98
N THR A 179 -1.89 -9.24 -12.00
CA THR A 179 -2.72 -8.09 -12.37
C THR A 179 -2.78 -7.88 -13.87
N GLY A 180 -1.82 -8.39 -14.63
CA GLY A 180 -1.73 -8.21 -16.07
C GLY A 180 -1.40 -6.77 -16.48
N ALA A 181 -0.76 -6.02 -15.59
CA ALA A 181 -0.34 -4.62 -15.80
C ALA A 181 1.12 -4.53 -16.25
#